data_56bdd6938779313fd7c74ebb701b9c2a
#
_entry.id   56bdd6938779313fd7c74ebb701b9c2a
#
_cell.length_a   1.000
_cell.length_b   1.000
_cell.length_c   1.000
_cell.angle_alpha   90.00
_cell.angle_beta   90.00
_cell.angle_gamma   90.00
#
_symmetry.space_group_name_H-M   'P 1'
#
loop_
_entity.id
_entity.type
_entity.pdbx_description
1 polymer ?
#
loop_
_entity_poly.entity_id
_entity_poly.type
_entity_poly.pdbx_seq_one_letter_code
_entity_poly.pdbx_strand_id
1 'polypeptide(L)'
;LSETDAKIFNQYYDISKTGNWEGNSIPNIIMKMSSLSTLLKIPESEISSSLEKSRLAIKEHRKSRIAPGTDDKIIVSWNGLMISSLAKVSAFLDDKEYFEIADRAVSFIVDKMSKEDGSLNRVYRDNLSHIDAFAEDYSYFGNALIDMYEASFDPKYLELSKKYADILVDKFFSDGYFKQSLSKNMVINSVNSMDNATPSYNFTSSLLLIRLHYYFGNENYREIVEASMEKAGVYINKYPHAHSTAIFVNRYLSEGPHEIALSTIDGDNSLLKVIRDKYLPCKIIAETSSDLDIPLLKDKGPLGGKSTAYICKNYACREPVTDDKTLEDQLK
;
A
#
# COMPACT_ATOMS: atom_id res chain seq x y z
N LEU A 1 23.58 -35.49 3.47
CA LEU A 1 22.41 -36.36 3.46
C LEU A 1 22.85 -37.82 3.24
N SER A 2 22.06 -38.77 3.73
CA SER A 2 22.16 -40.17 3.32
C SER A 2 21.81 -40.29 1.82
N GLU A 3 22.21 -41.43 1.19
CA GLU A 3 21.86 -41.66 -0.23
C GLU A 3 20.35 -41.68 -0.47
N THR A 4 19.62 -42.30 0.44
CA THR A 4 18.15 -42.36 0.38
C THR A 4 17.50 -40.97 0.55
N ASP A 5 17.95 -40.21 1.59
CA ASP A 5 17.45 -38.86 1.83
C ASP A 5 17.75 -37.91 0.64
N ALA A 6 18.97 -38.07 0.08
CA ALA A 6 19.36 -37.28 -1.09
C ALA A 6 18.55 -37.61 -2.32
N LYS A 7 18.21 -38.90 -2.56
CA LYS A 7 17.37 -39.32 -3.66
C LYS A 7 15.95 -38.75 -3.53
N ILE A 8 15.36 -38.84 -2.33
CA ILE A 8 14.04 -38.27 -2.04
C ILE A 8 14.06 -36.77 -2.26
N PHE A 9 15.04 -36.07 -1.70
CA PHE A 9 15.17 -34.62 -1.79
C PHE A 9 15.34 -34.15 -3.24
N ASN A 10 16.23 -34.80 -3.99
CA ASN A 10 16.53 -34.42 -5.37
C ASN A 10 15.31 -34.63 -6.29
N GLN A 11 14.57 -35.72 -6.12
CA GLN A 11 13.36 -35.97 -6.92
C GLN A 11 12.22 -35.03 -6.56
N TYR A 12 12.05 -34.70 -5.27
CA TYR A 12 11.00 -33.82 -4.84
C TYR A 12 11.25 -32.36 -5.29
N TYR A 13 12.52 -31.92 -5.22
CA TYR A 13 12.91 -30.53 -5.51
C TYR A 13 13.56 -30.33 -6.88
N ASP A 14 13.42 -31.27 -7.79
CA ASP A 14 13.96 -31.19 -9.16
C ASP A 14 15.47 -30.88 -9.21
N ILE A 15 16.25 -31.57 -8.39
CA ILE A 15 17.69 -31.41 -8.34
C ILE A 15 18.34 -32.48 -9.23
N SER A 16 19.09 -32.06 -10.24
CA SER A 16 19.79 -32.95 -11.17
C SER A 16 21.24 -32.51 -11.41
N LYS A 17 22.06 -33.39 -12.00
CA LYS A 17 23.43 -33.06 -12.37
C LYS A 17 23.50 -32.02 -13.50
N THR A 18 22.51 -31.99 -14.39
CA THR A 18 22.44 -31.06 -15.49
C THR A 18 21.81 -29.73 -15.10
N GLY A 19 21.15 -29.68 -13.93
CA GLY A 19 20.38 -28.52 -13.48
C GLY A 19 19.04 -28.37 -14.23
N ASN A 20 18.23 -27.45 -13.75
CA ASN A 20 16.98 -27.03 -14.37
C ASN A 20 16.96 -25.56 -14.80
N TRP A 21 18.08 -24.84 -14.57
CA TRP A 21 18.28 -23.45 -14.94
C TRP A 21 19.76 -23.17 -15.24
N GLU A 22 20.11 -22.98 -16.51
CA GLU A 22 21.47 -22.60 -16.98
C GLU A 22 22.61 -23.44 -16.32
N GLY A 23 22.44 -24.77 -16.24
CA GLY A 23 23.40 -25.68 -15.62
C GLY A 23 23.39 -25.73 -14.10
N ASN A 24 22.50 -24.99 -13.45
CA ASN A 24 22.28 -25.00 -12.00
C ASN A 24 20.92 -25.60 -11.65
N SER A 25 20.76 -26.10 -10.43
CA SER A 25 19.45 -26.53 -9.94
C SER A 25 18.85 -25.46 -9.04
N ILE A 26 17.67 -24.96 -9.42
CA ILE A 26 16.83 -24.13 -8.55
C ILE A 26 15.78 -25.07 -7.96
N PRO A 27 15.81 -25.32 -6.62
CA PRO A 27 14.84 -26.21 -5.97
C PRO A 27 13.41 -25.73 -6.20
N ASN A 28 12.59 -26.58 -6.78
CA ASN A 28 11.16 -26.32 -6.97
C ASN A 28 10.37 -27.63 -6.85
N ILE A 29 9.09 -27.57 -6.52
CA ILE A 29 8.23 -28.73 -6.33
C ILE A 29 7.50 -29.04 -7.64
N ILE A 30 7.95 -30.10 -8.32
CA ILE A 30 7.40 -30.49 -9.63
C ILE A 30 6.34 -31.57 -9.57
N MET A 31 6.17 -32.25 -8.43
CA MET A 31 5.18 -33.31 -8.28
C MET A 31 4.53 -33.35 -6.90
N LYS A 32 3.34 -33.93 -6.84
CA LYS A 32 2.63 -34.14 -5.57
C LYS A 32 3.34 -35.21 -4.73
N MET A 33 3.20 -35.12 -3.41
CA MET A 33 3.74 -36.09 -2.46
C MET A 33 3.28 -37.53 -2.76
N SER A 34 2.00 -37.69 -3.07
CA SER A 34 1.43 -39.00 -3.43
C SER A 34 2.06 -39.63 -4.68
N SER A 35 2.38 -38.81 -5.68
CA SER A 35 3.06 -39.30 -6.89
C SER A 35 4.49 -39.74 -6.60
N LEU A 36 5.20 -38.97 -5.75
CA LEU A 36 6.55 -39.34 -5.29
C LEU A 36 6.52 -40.61 -4.45
N SER A 37 5.54 -40.77 -3.56
CA SER A 37 5.32 -41.98 -2.76
C SER A 37 5.15 -43.22 -3.65
N THR A 38 4.30 -43.12 -4.67
CA THR A 38 4.08 -44.18 -5.64
C THR A 38 5.37 -44.51 -6.43
N LEU A 39 6.08 -43.52 -6.89
CA LEU A 39 7.30 -43.64 -7.67
C LEU A 39 8.43 -44.35 -6.88
N LEU A 40 8.62 -43.92 -5.63
CA LEU A 40 9.67 -44.44 -4.77
C LEU A 40 9.29 -45.68 -3.99
N LYS A 41 7.99 -46.01 -3.93
CA LYS A 41 7.41 -47.07 -3.09
C LYS A 41 7.71 -46.88 -1.60
N ILE A 42 7.69 -45.60 -1.15
CA ILE A 42 7.92 -45.17 0.22
C ILE A 42 6.67 -44.46 0.72
N PRO A 43 6.19 -44.73 1.96
CA PRO A 43 5.03 -44.03 2.51
C PRO A 43 5.23 -42.52 2.55
N GLU A 44 4.15 -41.73 2.33
CA GLU A 44 4.22 -40.27 2.36
C GLU A 44 4.75 -39.70 3.69
N SER A 45 4.44 -40.34 4.81
CA SER A 45 4.92 -39.97 6.14
C SER A 45 6.44 -40.09 6.27
N GLU A 46 7.04 -41.13 5.69
CA GLU A 46 8.48 -41.32 5.68
C GLU A 46 9.17 -40.32 4.76
N ILE A 47 8.58 -40.04 3.58
CA ILE A 47 9.06 -39.02 2.65
C ILE A 47 9.04 -37.66 3.33
N SER A 48 7.93 -37.30 3.99
CA SER A 48 7.80 -36.02 4.70
C SER A 48 8.85 -35.85 5.79
N SER A 49 9.07 -36.90 6.59
CA SER A 49 10.10 -36.92 7.63
C SER A 49 11.51 -36.78 7.06
N SER A 50 11.81 -37.49 5.96
CA SER A 50 13.10 -37.42 5.26
C SER A 50 13.35 -36.01 4.69
N LEU A 51 12.33 -35.39 4.08
CA LEU A 51 12.43 -34.03 3.54
C LEU A 51 12.67 -33.00 4.63
N GLU A 52 11.98 -33.10 5.78
CA GLU A 52 12.19 -32.20 6.91
C GLU A 52 13.59 -32.32 7.47
N LYS A 53 14.04 -33.54 7.75
CA LYS A 53 15.42 -33.82 8.17
C LYS A 53 16.45 -33.28 7.16
N SER A 54 16.21 -33.48 5.87
CA SER A 54 17.08 -33.00 4.80
C SER A 54 17.17 -31.48 4.75
N ARG A 55 16.02 -30.78 4.87
CA ARG A 55 15.98 -29.32 4.91
C ARG A 55 16.78 -28.74 6.08
N LEU A 56 16.63 -29.34 7.26
CA LEU A 56 17.38 -28.93 8.45
C LEU A 56 18.89 -29.15 8.26
N ALA A 57 19.29 -30.30 7.74
CA ALA A 57 20.69 -30.62 7.49
C ALA A 57 21.34 -29.70 6.45
N ILE A 58 20.61 -29.40 5.35
CA ILE A 58 21.08 -28.48 4.31
C ILE A 58 21.15 -27.04 4.86
N LYS A 59 20.15 -26.61 5.64
CA LYS A 59 20.16 -25.29 6.29
C LYS A 59 21.37 -25.13 7.20
N GLU A 60 21.69 -26.15 8.00
CA GLU A 60 22.87 -26.12 8.87
C GLU A 60 24.16 -26.06 8.06
N HIS A 61 24.28 -26.91 7.04
CA HIS A 61 25.46 -26.90 6.16
C HIS A 61 25.68 -25.55 5.48
N ARG A 62 24.60 -24.86 5.08
CA ARG A 62 24.67 -23.52 4.45
C ARG A 62 25.21 -22.45 5.38
N LYS A 63 25.10 -22.59 6.69
CA LYS A 63 25.66 -21.60 7.64
C LYS A 63 27.18 -21.46 7.55
N SER A 64 27.86 -22.48 7.06
CA SER A 64 29.31 -22.46 6.85
C SER A 64 29.75 -21.73 5.57
N ARG A 65 28.77 -21.38 4.69
CA ARG A 65 29.06 -20.66 3.44
C ARG A 65 29.06 -19.16 3.69
N ILE A 66 29.81 -18.43 2.85
CA ILE A 66 29.71 -16.96 2.82
C ILE A 66 28.30 -16.59 2.46
N ALA A 67 27.61 -15.88 3.37
CA ALA A 67 26.26 -15.38 3.12
C ALA A 67 26.29 -14.25 2.08
N PRO A 68 25.26 -14.12 1.25
CA PRO A 68 25.09 -12.91 0.42
C PRO A 68 25.05 -11.67 1.32
N GLY A 69 25.55 -10.55 0.81
CA GLY A 69 25.41 -9.25 1.48
C GLY A 69 23.93 -8.91 1.65
N THR A 70 23.58 -8.32 2.79
CA THR A 70 22.23 -7.80 3.03
C THR A 70 22.21 -6.32 2.64
N ASP A 71 21.27 -5.93 1.79
CA ASP A 71 20.97 -4.53 1.56
C ASP A 71 19.98 -4.05 2.64
N ASP A 72 20.50 -3.31 3.60
CA ASP A 72 19.79 -2.86 4.81
C ASP A 72 19.31 -1.41 4.74
N LYS A 73 19.26 -0.85 3.52
CA LYS A 73 18.71 0.48 3.29
C LYS A 73 17.23 0.55 3.65
N ILE A 74 16.85 1.57 4.40
CA ILE A 74 15.45 1.95 4.61
C ILE A 74 15.11 3.01 3.55
N ILE A 75 14.14 2.71 2.68
CA ILE A 75 13.73 3.59 1.57
C ILE A 75 12.30 4.04 1.82
N VAL A 76 12.05 5.37 1.78
CA VAL A 76 10.75 5.97 2.11
C VAL A 76 9.61 5.38 1.25
N SER A 77 9.79 5.34 -0.07
CA SER A 77 8.74 4.84 -0.99
C SER A 77 8.34 3.40 -0.69
N TRP A 78 9.29 2.51 -0.44
CA TRP A 78 9.00 1.10 -0.15
C TRP A 78 8.32 0.92 1.21
N ASN A 79 8.76 1.69 2.21
CA ASN A 79 8.07 1.73 3.51
C ASN A 79 6.66 2.32 3.36
N GLY A 80 6.46 3.35 2.55
CA GLY A 80 5.14 3.89 2.25
C GLY A 80 4.17 2.83 1.74
N LEU A 81 4.58 2.00 0.78
CA LEU A 81 3.75 0.88 0.29
C LEU A 81 3.42 -0.15 1.39
N MET A 82 4.39 -0.47 2.24
CA MET A 82 4.18 -1.41 3.35
C MET A 82 3.28 -0.82 4.44
N ILE A 83 3.49 0.44 4.83
CA ILE A 83 2.66 1.16 5.80
C ILE A 83 1.20 1.17 5.34
N SER A 84 0.94 1.52 4.06
CA SER A 84 -0.40 1.48 3.46
C SER A 84 -1.05 0.10 3.59
N SER A 85 -0.28 -0.96 3.30
CA SER A 85 -0.78 -2.34 3.40
C SER A 85 -1.10 -2.73 4.84
N LEU A 86 -0.21 -2.41 5.78
CA LEU A 86 -0.40 -2.71 7.21
C LEU A 86 -1.59 -1.95 7.80
N ALA A 87 -1.78 -0.66 7.45
CA ALA A 87 -2.93 0.12 7.89
C ALA A 87 -4.26 -0.49 7.42
N LYS A 88 -4.34 -0.89 6.14
CA LYS A 88 -5.52 -1.55 5.57
C LYS A 88 -5.80 -2.90 6.21
N VAL A 89 -4.76 -3.72 6.43
CA VAL A 89 -4.89 -5.03 7.08
C VAL A 89 -5.35 -4.87 8.51
N SER A 90 -4.77 -3.93 9.27
CA SER A 90 -5.19 -3.62 10.63
C SER A 90 -6.68 -3.24 10.70
N ALA A 91 -7.13 -2.35 9.82
CA ALA A 91 -8.51 -1.93 9.77
C ALA A 91 -9.47 -3.07 9.40
N PHE A 92 -9.08 -3.96 8.47
CA PHE A 92 -9.91 -5.07 8.01
C PHE A 92 -9.98 -6.23 9.00
N LEU A 93 -8.84 -6.59 9.63
CA LEU A 93 -8.78 -7.68 10.61
C LEU A 93 -9.13 -7.23 12.03
N ASP A 94 -9.30 -5.94 12.28
CA ASP A 94 -9.42 -5.32 13.59
C ASP A 94 -8.25 -5.70 14.54
N ASP A 95 -7.03 -5.75 13.98
CA ASP A 95 -5.82 -6.15 14.68
C ASP A 95 -4.86 -4.97 14.81
N LYS A 96 -4.68 -4.51 16.05
CA LYS A 96 -3.86 -3.34 16.40
C LYS A 96 -2.37 -3.56 16.20
N GLU A 97 -1.87 -4.79 16.21
CA GLU A 97 -0.44 -5.07 16.05
C GLU A 97 0.08 -4.55 14.71
N TYR A 98 -0.69 -4.75 13.62
CA TYR A 98 -0.33 -4.23 12.29
C TYR A 98 -0.31 -2.70 12.26
N PHE A 99 -1.24 -2.05 12.94
CA PHE A 99 -1.26 -0.58 13.04
C PHE A 99 -0.04 -0.07 13.78
N GLU A 100 0.31 -0.67 14.92
CA GLU A 100 1.47 -0.27 15.73
C GLU A 100 2.80 -0.43 14.98
N ILE A 101 2.92 -1.48 14.14
CA ILE A 101 4.10 -1.65 13.26
C ILE A 101 4.16 -0.51 12.25
N ALA A 102 3.05 -0.17 11.61
CA ALA A 102 2.96 0.91 10.65
C ALA A 102 3.24 2.28 11.29
N ASP A 103 2.70 2.57 12.47
CA ASP A 103 2.91 3.83 13.21
C ASP A 103 4.38 4.02 13.60
N ARG A 104 5.05 2.97 14.07
CA ARG A 104 6.50 3.02 14.32
C ARG A 104 7.30 3.33 13.06
N ALA A 105 6.90 2.79 11.90
CA ALA A 105 7.55 3.08 10.63
C ALA A 105 7.30 4.53 10.18
N VAL A 106 6.08 5.04 10.36
CA VAL A 106 5.75 6.46 10.10
C VAL A 106 6.60 7.36 11.00
N SER A 107 6.61 7.09 12.30
CA SER A 107 7.38 7.87 13.27
C SER A 107 8.87 7.88 12.93
N PHE A 108 9.43 6.73 12.56
CA PHE A 108 10.82 6.63 12.12
C PHE A 108 11.13 7.51 10.90
N ILE A 109 10.28 7.49 9.87
CA ILE A 109 10.46 8.31 8.67
C ILE A 109 10.40 9.80 9.02
N VAL A 110 9.40 10.20 9.81
CA VAL A 110 9.23 11.59 10.22
C VAL A 110 10.43 12.08 11.06
N ASP A 111 10.90 11.27 12.02
CA ASP A 111 11.94 11.68 12.96
C ASP A 111 13.36 11.60 12.39
N LYS A 112 13.64 10.60 11.52
CA LYS A 112 14.99 10.30 11.06
C LYS A 112 15.27 10.71 9.62
N MET A 113 14.21 10.86 8.81
CA MET A 113 14.37 11.12 7.37
C MET A 113 13.83 12.47 6.93
N SER A 114 13.17 13.24 7.81
CA SER A 114 12.80 14.64 7.52
C SER A 114 13.98 15.58 7.69
N LYS A 115 14.03 16.59 6.83
CA LYS A 115 14.97 17.71 6.89
C LYS A 115 14.38 18.88 7.67
N GLU A 116 15.19 19.88 7.96
CA GLU A 116 14.78 21.11 8.66
C GLU A 116 13.70 21.90 7.90
N ASP A 117 13.73 21.88 6.56
CA ASP A 117 12.72 22.52 5.70
C ASP A 117 11.42 21.68 5.58
N GLY A 118 11.34 20.55 6.28
CA GLY A 118 10.21 19.64 6.27
C GLY A 118 10.16 18.69 5.07
N SER A 119 11.10 18.80 4.13
CA SER A 119 11.23 17.82 3.03
C SER A 119 11.86 16.52 3.53
N LEU A 120 11.81 15.47 2.70
CA LEU A 120 12.33 14.16 3.05
C LEU A 120 13.67 13.85 2.37
N ASN A 121 14.49 13.05 3.04
CA ASN A 121 15.52 12.25 2.44
C ASN A 121 14.93 10.90 2.02
N ARG A 122 15.47 10.32 0.94
CA ARG A 122 15.02 9.04 0.37
C ARG A 122 15.46 7.83 1.16
N VAL A 123 16.72 7.82 1.58
CA VAL A 123 17.41 6.63 2.12
C VAL A 123 17.93 6.90 3.52
N TYR A 124 17.76 5.92 4.40
CA TYR A 124 18.46 5.86 5.69
C TYR A 124 19.28 4.58 5.78
N ARG A 125 20.57 4.73 6.11
CA ARG A 125 21.50 3.65 6.31
C ARG A 125 22.67 4.11 7.18
N ASP A 126 23.28 3.23 7.95
CA ASP A 126 24.43 3.52 8.80
C ASP A 126 24.25 4.74 9.70
N ASN A 127 23.03 4.91 10.28
CA ASN A 127 22.60 6.05 11.09
C ASN A 127 22.62 7.40 10.34
N LEU A 128 22.62 7.38 9.03
CA LEU A 128 22.59 8.57 8.19
C LEU A 128 21.41 8.58 7.22
N SER A 129 20.67 9.68 7.22
CA SER A 129 19.64 9.98 6.22
C SER A 129 20.27 10.81 5.09
N HIS A 130 20.12 10.36 3.85
CA HIS A 130 20.76 10.98 2.69
C HIS A 130 19.96 10.77 1.40
N ILE A 131 20.36 11.47 0.33
CA ILE A 131 19.69 11.56 -0.96
C ILE A 131 18.33 12.25 -0.83
N ASP A 132 18.11 13.32 -1.57
CA ASP A 132 16.83 14.00 -1.63
C ASP A 132 15.74 13.04 -2.10
N ALA A 133 14.57 13.07 -1.44
CA ALA A 133 13.45 12.23 -1.79
C ALA A 133 12.95 12.51 -3.21
N PHE A 134 12.46 11.49 -3.87
CA PHE A 134 11.87 11.53 -5.20
C PHE A 134 10.34 11.68 -5.10
N ALA A 135 9.69 11.97 -6.21
CA ALA A 135 8.23 12.06 -6.26
C ALA A 135 7.53 10.79 -5.75
N GLU A 136 8.09 9.61 -6.00
CA GLU A 136 7.55 8.33 -5.49
C GLU A 136 7.59 8.24 -3.96
N ASP A 137 8.61 8.82 -3.31
CA ASP A 137 8.72 8.80 -1.86
C ASP A 137 7.57 9.61 -1.22
N TYR A 138 7.30 10.80 -1.76
CA TYR A 138 6.18 11.62 -1.30
C TYR A 138 4.83 11.02 -1.63
N SER A 139 4.65 10.49 -2.84
CA SER A 139 3.35 9.98 -3.28
C SER A 139 2.95 8.71 -2.55
N TYR A 140 3.86 7.75 -2.36
CA TYR A 140 3.55 6.51 -1.66
C TYR A 140 3.38 6.73 -0.16
N PHE A 141 4.25 7.53 0.44
CA PHE A 141 4.15 7.85 1.87
C PHE A 141 2.92 8.71 2.16
N GLY A 142 2.60 9.69 1.31
CA GLY A 142 1.39 10.50 1.44
C GLY A 142 0.11 9.68 1.38
N ASN A 143 -0.01 8.73 0.42
CA ASN A 143 -1.15 7.81 0.38
C ASN A 143 -1.20 6.89 1.61
N ALA A 144 -0.05 6.40 2.08
CA ALA A 144 0.02 5.60 3.29
C ALA A 144 -0.48 6.35 4.52
N LEU A 145 -0.17 7.63 4.63
CA LEU A 145 -0.66 8.49 5.71
C LEU A 145 -2.19 8.67 5.67
N ILE A 146 -2.80 8.79 4.48
CA ILE A 146 -4.27 8.76 4.39
C ILE A 146 -4.81 7.40 4.86
N ASP A 147 -4.18 6.29 4.48
CA ASP A 147 -4.60 4.95 4.91
C ASP A 147 -4.45 4.76 6.43
N MET A 148 -3.40 5.34 7.06
CA MET A 148 -3.23 5.41 8.52
C MET A 148 -4.35 6.22 9.18
N TYR A 149 -4.74 7.36 8.59
CA TYR A 149 -5.87 8.14 9.05
C TYR A 149 -7.17 7.33 8.99
N GLU A 150 -7.48 6.70 7.86
CA GLU A 150 -8.69 5.87 7.70
C GLU A 150 -8.73 4.66 8.66
N ALA A 151 -7.58 4.18 9.12
CA ALA A 151 -7.49 3.10 10.09
C ALA A 151 -7.71 3.55 11.54
N SER A 152 -7.31 4.78 11.89
CA SER A 152 -7.28 5.28 13.27
C SER A 152 -8.13 6.52 13.54
N PHE A 153 -8.45 7.29 12.52
CA PHE A 153 -9.04 8.63 12.57
C PHE A 153 -8.19 9.66 13.33
N ASP A 154 -6.88 9.39 13.56
CA ASP A 154 -5.96 10.36 14.15
C ASP A 154 -5.59 11.43 13.11
N PRO A 155 -5.98 12.71 13.33
CA PRO A 155 -5.82 13.80 12.37
C PRO A 155 -4.37 14.06 11.96
N LYS A 156 -3.39 13.72 12.82
CA LYS A 156 -1.97 13.90 12.54
C LYS A 156 -1.52 13.30 11.20
N TYR A 157 -2.10 12.14 10.83
CA TYR A 157 -1.73 11.47 9.58
C TYR A 157 -2.27 12.22 8.35
N LEU A 158 -3.50 12.73 8.40
CA LEU A 158 -4.08 13.47 7.30
C LEU A 158 -3.38 14.81 7.10
N GLU A 159 -3.00 15.48 8.18
CA GLU A 159 -2.22 16.73 8.17
C GLU A 159 -0.81 16.51 7.59
N LEU A 160 -0.13 15.43 8.00
CA LEU A 160 1.16 15.04 7.43
C LEU A 160 1.04 14.70 5.94
N SER A 161 -0.01 13.97 5.56
CA SER A 161 -0.28 13.65 4.15
C SER A 161 -0.42 14.92 3.31
N LYS A 162 -1.22 15.89 3.79
CA LYS A 162 -1.39 17.19 3.13
C LYS A 162 -0.06 17.94 3.00
N LYS A 163 0.73 18.01 4.08
CA LYS A 163 2.07 18.63 4.06
C LYS A 163 2.95 18.06 2.97
N TYR A 164 3.02 16.74 2.86
CA TYR A 164 3.86 16.09 1.84
C TYR A 164 3.29 16.21 0.42
N ALA A 165 1.98 16.27 0.28
CA ALA A 165 1.33 16.56 -0.99
C ALA A 165 1.63 17.98 -1.49
N ASP A 166 1.60 18.98 -0.59
CA ASP A 166 1.95 20.36 -0.93
C ASP A 166 3.41 20.46 -1.41
N ILE A 167 4.34 19.78 -0.73
CA ILE A 167 5.76 19.71 -1.16
C ILE A 167 5.89 19.02 -2.51
N LEU A 168 5.15 17.94 -2.73
CA LEU A 168 5.15 17.19 -3.98
C LEU A 168 4.67 18.06 -5.15
N VAL A 169 3.60 18.82 -4.97
CA VAL A 169 3.07 19.75 -5.99
C VAL A 169 4.07 20.87 -6.26
N ASP A 170 4.53 21.57 -5.22
CA ASP A 170 5.42 22.73 -5.35
C ASP A 170 6.74 22.37 -6.05
N LYS A 171 7.35 21.26 -5.68
CA LYS A 171 8.69 20.92 -6.14
C LYS A 171 8.71 20.05 -7.42
N PHE A 172 7.73 19.18 -7.63
CA PHE A 172 7.81 18.12 -8.66
C PHE A 172 6.83 18.28 -9.81
N PHE A 173 5.68 18.96 -9.62
CA PHE A 173 4.69 19.09 -10.68
C PHE A 173 5.08 20.16 -11.69
N SER A 174 5.04 19.82 -13.00
CA SER A 174 5.26 20.75 -14.09
C SER A 174 4.69 20.18 -15.39
N ASP A 175 4.04 21.02 -16.19
CA ASP A 175 3.56 20.68 -17.54
C ASP A 175 2.65 19.43 -17.61
N GLY A 176 1.83 19.22 -16.57
CA GLY A 176 0.91 18.07 -16.48
C GLY A 176 1.55 16.74 -16.05
N TYR A 177 2.80 16.76 -15.57
CA TYR A 177 3.50 15.59 -15.04
C TYR A 177 4.27 15.89 -13.76
N PHE A 178 4.49 14.84 -12.96
CA PHE A 178 5.44 14.89 -11.87
C PHE A 178 6.82 14.45 -12.36
N LYS A 179 7.85 15.27 -12.11
CA LYS A 179 9.25 14.89 -12.35
C LYS A 179 9.67 13.87 -11.30
N GLN A 180 10.48 12.88 -11.69
CA GLN A 180 10.94 11.87 -10.76
C GLN A 180 11.83 12.44 -9.66
N SER A 181 12.79 13.30 -10.05
CA SER A 181 13.81 13.84 -9.17
C SER A 181 14.07 15.33 -9.48
N LEU A 182 14.55 16.06 -8.47
CA LEU A 182 14.98 17.45 -8.59
C LEU A 182 16.49 17.58 -8.89
N SER A 183 17.21 16.46 -8.97
CA SER A 183 18.66 16.47 -9.20
C SER A 183 18.99 17.05 -10.57
N LYS A 184 19.83 18.08 -10.58
CA LYS A 184 20.37 18.69 -11.80
C LYS A 184 21.39 17.79 -12.53
N ASN A 185 21.86 16.74 -11.87
CA ASN A 185 22.86 15.81 -12.41
C ASN A 185 22.24 14.67 -13.20
N MET A 186 20.91 14.60 -13.30
CA MET A 186 20.24 13.59 -14.13
C MET A 186 20.36 13.99 -15.60
N VAL A 187 20.91 13.07 -16.41
CA VAL A 187 21.04 13.26 -17.87
C VAL A 187 19.66 13.32 -18.53
N ILE A 188 18.70 12.55 -18.01
CA ILE A 188 17.29 12.54 -18.44
C ILE A 188 16.41 12.46 -17.21
N ASN A 189 15.53 13.43 -17.04
CA ASN A 189 14.46 13.35 -16.04
C ASN A 189 13.26 12.67 -16.70
N SER A 190 13.24 11.35 -16.64
CA SER A 190 12.19 10.57 -17.31
C SER A 190 10.85 10.75 -16.60
N VAL A 191 9.78 10.89 -17.38
CA VAL A 191 8.41 10.82 -16.90
C VAL A 191 7.94 9.38 -17.11
N ASN A 192 7.85 8.60 -16.05
CA ASN A 192 7.31 7.25 -16.11
C ASN A 192 5.82 7.28 -15.76
N SER A 193 4.97 7.00 -16.76
CA SER A 193 3.52 6.88 -16.58
C SER A 193 3.05 5.43 -16.41
N MET A 194 3.89 4.43 -16.67
CA MET A 194 3.50 3.03 -16.60
C MET A 194 3.70 2.44 -15.21
N ASP A 195 2.76 1.62 -14.79
CA ASP A 195 2.94 0.72 -13.66
C ASP A 195 3.92 -0.40 -14.04
N ASN A 196 4.83 -0.72 -13.12
CA ASN A 196 5.83 -1.77 -13.25
C ASN A 196 5.84 -2.66 -12.00
N ALA A 197 7.04 -3.00 -11.49
CA ALA A 197 7.18 -3.67 -10.19
C ALA A 197 6.60 -2.85 -9.03
N THR A 198 6.57 -1.52 -9.19
CA THR A 198 5.87 -0.58 -8.32
C THR A 198 4.90 0.27 -9.13
N PRO A 199 3.83 0.81 -8.52
CA PRO A 199 2.90 1.70 -9.21
C PRO A 199 3.59 2.94 -9.78
N SER A 200 3.05 3.53 -10.84
CA SER A 200 3.55 4.78 -11.39
C SER A 200 3.48 5.91 -10.36
N TYR A 201 4.61 6.57 -10.10
CA TYR A 201 4.63 7.72 -9.20
C TYR A 201 3.79 8.90 -9.71
N ASN A 202 3.60 9.06 -11.01
CA ASN A 202 2.70 10.07 -11.56
C ASN A 202 1.26 9.85 -11.14
N PHE A 203 0.77 8.60 -11.22
CA PHE A 203 -0.62 8.31 -10.89
C PHE A 203 -0.85 8.03 -9.41
N THR A 204 0.16 7.61 -8.65
CA THR A 204 0.06 7.61 -7.18
C THR A 204 0.11 9.01 -6.60
N SER A 205 0.81 9.96 -7.25
CA SER A 205 0.71 11.39 -6.92
C SER A 205 -0.71 11.92 -7.20
N SER A 206 -1.26 11.59 -8.37
CA SER A 206 -2.64 11.94 -8.72
C SER A 206 -3.65 11.32 -7.75
N LEU A 207 -3.44 10.06 -7.33
CA LEU A 207 -4.29 9.40 -6.33
C LEU A 207 -4.23 10.11 -4.98
N LEU A 208 -3.04 10.48 -4.53
CA LEU A 208 -2.85 11.27 -3.30
C LEU A 208 -3.65 12.57 -3.36
N LEU A 209 -3.48 13.33 -4.43
CA LEU A 209 -4.12 14.64 -4.57
C LEU A 209 -5.63 14.54 -4.68
N ILE A 210 -6.17 13.60 -5.45
CA ILE A 210 -7.63 13.47 -5.60
C ILE A 210 -8.28 13.01 -4.27
N ARG A 211 -7.63 12.12 -3.49
CA ARG A 211 -8.12 11.78 -2.15
C ARG A 211 -8.13 12.99 -1.23
N LEU A 212 -7.04 13.77 -1.20
CA LEU A 212 -6.96 14.99 -0.39
C LEU A 212 -7.91 16.09 -0.87
N HIS A 213 -8.20 16.18 -2.17
CA HIS A 213 -9.26 17.07 -2.67
C HIS A 213 -10.60 16.78 -1.99
N TYR A 214 -11.01 15.51 -1.92
CA TYR A 214 -12.27 15.13 -1.28
C TYR A 214 -12.28 15.34 0.25
N TYR A 215 -11.11 15.28 0.92
CA TYR A 215 -11.03 15.62 2.34
C TYR A 215 -11.10 17.13 2.59
N PHE A 216 -10.30 17.91 1.87
CA PHE A 216 -10.09 19.33 2.16
C PHE A 216 -10.83 20.31 1.24
N GLY A 217 -11.48 19.84 0.19
CA GLY A 217 -12.13 20.69 -0.79
C GLY A 217 -11.15 21.53 -1.62
N ASN A 218 -9.91 21.09 -1.79
CA ASN A 218 -8.88 21.83 -2.51
C ASN A 218 -9.00 21.59 -4.03
N GLU A 219 -9.61 22.52 -4.75
CA GLU A 219 -9.83 22.42 -6.20
C GLU A 219 -8.53 22.39 -7.00
N ASN A 220 -7.45 23.05 -6.56
CA ASN A 220 -6.17 23.00 -7.24
C ASN A 220 -5.59 21.56 -7.32
N TYR A 221 -5.85 20.71 -6.31
CA TYR A 221 -5.44 19.31 -6.37
C TYR A 221 -6.18 18.56 -7.48
N ARG A 222 -7.47 18.83 -7.65
CA ARG A 222 -8.27 18.23 -8.71
C ARG A 222 -7.82 18.68 -10.09
N GLU A 223 -7.60 19.98 -10.29
CA GLU A 223 -7.11 20.55 -11.56
C GLU A 223 -5.75 19.93 -11.98
N ILE A 224 -4.83 19.72 -11.03
CA ILE A 224 -3.56 19.03 -11.27
C ILE A 224 -3.79 17.60 -11.72
N VAL A 225 -4.71 16.87 -11.09
CA VAL A 225 -5.03 15.49 -11.47
C VAL A 225 -5.66 15.43 -12.85
N GLU A 226 -6.60 16.30 -13.16
CA GLU A 226 -7.25 16.41 -14.50
C GLU A 226 -6.19 16.68 -15.58
N ALA A 227 -5.28 17.62 -15.36
CA ALA A 227 -4.19 17.92 -16.28
C ALA A 227 -3.25 16.69 -16.50
N SER A 228 -2.95 15.95 -15.44
CA SER A 228 -2.12 14.74 -15.54
C SER A 228 -2.82 13.61 -16.31
N MET A 229 -4.12 13.43 -16.09
CA MET A 229 -4.92 12.42 -16.77
C MET A 229 -5.13 12.76 -18.26
N GLU A 230 -5.38 14.03 -18.60
CA GLU A 230 -5.47 14.49 -19.98
C GLU A 230 -4.17 14.23 -20.76
N LYS A 231 -3.05 14.60 -20.17
CA LYS A 231 -1.72 14.45 -20.76
C LYS A 231 -1.38 12.98 -21.05
N ALA A 232 -1.79 12.06 -20.18
CA ALA A 232 -1.51 10.63 -20.31
C ALA A 232 -2.59 9.85 -21.05
N GLY A 233 -3.75 10.45 -21.35
CA GLY A 233 -4.95 9.77 -21.86
C GLY A 233 -4.72 8.91 -23.09
N VAL A 234 -3.89 9.35 -24.03
CA VAL A 234 -3.56 8.57 -25.25
C VAL A 234 -2.84 7.27 -24.89
N TYR A 235 -1.92 7.31 -23.92
CA TYR A 235 -1.14 6.14 -23.50
C TYR A 235 -2.00 5.20 -22.66
N ILE A 236 -2.84 5.73 -21.77
CA ILE A 236 -3.77 4.94 -20.96
C ILE A 236 -4.72 4.15 -21.84
N ASN A 237 -5.31 4.79 -22.86
CA ASN A 237 -6.22 4.13 -23.80
C ASN A 237 -5.52 3.06 -24.65
N LYS A 238 -4.26 3.29 -25.03
CA LYS A 238 -3.49 2.34 -25.84
C LYS A 238 -2.99 1.14 -25.06
N TYR A 239 -2.61 1.34 -23.80
CA TYR A 239 -2.00 0.31 -22.94
C TYR A 239 -2.65 0.28 -21.54
N PRO A 240 -3.96 -0.01 -21.42
CA PRO A 240 -4.67 0.07 -20.13
C PRO A 240 -4.09 -0.85 -19.06
N HIS A 241 -3.60 -2.03 -19.44
CA HIS A 241 -2.99 -2.99 -18.51
C HIS A 241 -1.68 -2.50 -17.86
N ALA A 242 -1.01 -1.53 -18.49
CA ALA A 242 0.19 -0.90 -17.94
C ALA A 242 -0.12 0.41 -17.17
N HIS A 243 -1.39 0.76 -17.00
CA HIS A 243 -1.84 2.01 -16.37
C HIS A 243 -2.97 1.78 -15.37
N SER A 244 -2.92 0.67 -14.62
CA SER A 244 -3.97 0.30 -13.65
C SER A 244 -4.20 1.38 -12.60
N THR A 245 -3.13 2.02 -12.12
CA THR A 245 -3.22 3.12 -11.15
C THR A 245 -3.92 4.34 -11.74
N ALA A 246 -3.64 4.68 -13.01
CA ALA A 246 -4.35 5.77 -13.70
C ALA A 246 -5.85 5.48 -13.86
N ILE A 247 -6.21 4.24 -14.22
CA ILE A 247 -7.61 3.83 -14.35
C ILE A 247 -8.31 3.96 -12.99
N PHE A 248 -7.63 3.62 -11.90
CA PHE A 248 -8.17 3.80 -10.56
C PHE A 248 -8.36 5.28 -10.19
N VAL A 249 -7.41 6.15 -10.54
CA VAL A 249 -7.56 7.62 -10.39
C VAL A 249 -8.73 8.14 -11.21
N ASN A 250 -8.88 7.67 -12.45
CA ASN A 250 -10.00 8.08 -13.30
C ASN A 250 -11.36 7.77 -12.66
N ARG A 251 -11.47 6.70 -11.89
CA ARG A 251 -12.70 6.36 -11.18
C ARG A 251 -13.08 7.42 -10.14
N TYR A 252 -12.09 7.99 -9.42
CA TYR A 252 -12.33 9.11 -8.50
C TYR A 252 -12.85 10.36 -9.25
N LEU A 253 -12.32 10.63 -10.45
CA LEU A 253 -12.74 11.79 -11.26
C LEU A 253 -14.13 11.61 -11.87
N SER A 254 -14.40 10.43 -12.45
CA SER A 254 -15.62 10.19 -13.25
C SER A 254 -16.82 9.78 -12.42
N GLU A 255 -16.63 8.94 -11.40
CA GLU A 255 -17.72 8.41 -10.59
C GLU A 255 -17.82 9.10 -9.21
N GLY A 256 -16.70 9.66 -8.72
CA GLY A 256 -16.54 10.09 -7.34
C GLY A 256 -16.42 8.91 -6.36
N PRO A 257 -15.79 9.10 -5.20
CA PRO A 257 -15.73 8.10 -4.15
C PRO A 257 -17.06 8.01 -3.38
N HIS A 258 -17.21 6.94 -2.59
CA HIS A 258 -18.11 7.00 -1.44
C HIS A 258 -17.49 7.93 -0.39
N GLU A 259 -18.15 9.02 -0.10
CA GLU A 259 -17.76 9.99 0.92
C GLU A 259 -18.51 9.64 2.21
N ILE A 260 -17.80 9.08 3.19
CA ILE A 260 -18.41 8.51 4.40
C ILE A 260 -17.99 9.34 5.61
N ALA A 261 -18.99 9.95 6.27
CA ALA A 261 -18.78 10.57 7.57
C ALA A 261 -19.43 9.71 8.68
N LEU A 262 -18.68 9.43 9.73
CA LEU A 262 -19.16 8.72 10.91
C LEU A 262 -19.27 9.68 12.08
N SER A 263 -20.33 9.53 12.86
CA SER A 263 -20.46 10.14 14.16
C SER A 263 -20.74 9.03 15.19
N THR A 264 -19.74 8.67 15.96
CA THR A 264 -19.82 7.58 16.94
C THR A 264 -20.17 8.12 18.32
N ILE A 265 -20.90 7.33 19.11
CA ILE A 265 -21.23 7.61 20.51
C ILE A 265 -20.67 6.48 21.37
N ASP A 266 -20.06 6.82 22.49
CA ASP A 266 -19.59 5.89 23.52
C ASP A 266 -18.69 4.75 22.98
N GLY A 267 -17.97 4.99 21.88
CA GLY A 267 -17.10 4.00 21.24
C GLY A 267 -17.83 2.90 20.47
N ASP A 268 -19.09 3.12 20.11
CA ASP A 268 -19.86 2.19 19.27
C ASP A 268 -19.32 2.15 17.84
N ASN A 269 -18.62 1.08 17.49
CA ASN A 269 -17.98 0.85 16.22
C ASN A 269 -18.81 -0.06 15.27
N SER A 270 -20.08 -0.33 15.56
CA SER A 270 -20.92 -1.24 14.77
C SER A 270 -20.99 -0.82 13.30
N LEU A 271 -21.32 0.45 13.03
CA LEU A 271 -21.38 1.00 11.67
C LEU A 271 -20.01 1.02 10.97
N LEU A 272 -18.95 1.32 11.71
CA LEU A 272 -17.58 1.27 11.16
C LEU A 272 -17.20 -0.14 10.72
N LYS A 273 -17.59 -1.16 11.48
CA LYS A 273 -17.36 -2.56 11.13
C LYS A 273 -18.07 -2.93 9.83
N VAL A 274 -19.34 -2.54 9.67
CA VAL A 274 -20.07 -2.76 8.39
C VAL A 274 -19.31 -2.16 7.20
N ILE A 275 -18.79 -0.93 7.36
CA ILE A 275 -18.04 -0.26 6.28
C ILE A 275 -16.73 -1.00 5.97
N ARG A 276 -16.01 -1.45 7.01
CA ARG A 276 -14.73 -2.18 6.86
C ARG A 276 -14.90 -3.55 6.24
N ASP A 277 -16.01 -4.22 6.50
CA ASP A 277 -16.36 -5.54 5.91
C ASP A 277 -16.75 -5.45 4.43
N LYS A 278 -17.00 -4.25 3.89
CA LYS A 278 -17.33 -4.04 2.48
C LYS A 278 -16.10 -3.71 1.63
N TYR A 279 -16.04 -4.32 0.45
CA TYR A 279 -15.02 -3.96 -0.54
C TYR A 279 -15.39 -2.64 -1.23
N LEU A 280 -14.90 -1.53 -0.68
CA LEU A 280 -15.10 -0.17 -1.18
C LEU A 280 -13.76 0.45 -1.61
N PRO A 281 -13.23 0.09 -2.77
CA PRO A 281 -11.89 0.54 -3.18
C PRO A 281 -11.81 2.04 -3.45
N CYS A 282 -12.92 2.67 -3.85
CA CYS A 282 -13.02 4.10 -4.11
C CYS A 282 -13.89 4.74 -3.01
N LYS A 283 -13.27 5.01 -1.85
CA LYS A 283 -13.91 5.67 -0.71
C LYS A 283 -12.98 6.66 -0.06
N ILE A 284 -13.55 7.58 0.68
CA ILE A 284 -12.93 8.34 1.76
C ILE A 284 -13.82 8.22 3.00
N ILE A 285 -13.23 8.15 4.16
CA ILE A 285 -13.95 7.99 5.42
C ILE A 285 -13.37 8.91 6.48
N ALA A 286 -14.22 9.61 7.22
CA ALA A 286 -13.82 10.45 8.34
C ALA A 286 -14.77 10.28 9.52
N GLU A 287 -14.29 10.59 10.72
CA GLU A 287 -15.05 10.51 11.95
C GLU A 287 -15.11 11.88 12.65
N THR A 288 -16.28 12.22 13.22
CA THR A 288 -16.53 13.53 13.85
C THR A 288 -15.80 13.74 15.17
N SER A 289 -15.30 12.69 15.81
CA SER A 289 -14.45 12.80 17.01
C SER A 289 -13.05 13.31 16.70
N SER A 290 -12.62 13.25 15.45
CA SER A 290 -11.39 13.90 15.01
C SER A 290 -11.63 15.42 14.94
N ASP A 291 -10.84 16.23 15.64
CA ASP A 291 -10.91 17.70 15.61
C ASP A 291 -10.49 18.30 14.25
N LEU A 292 -10.94 17.67 13.14
CA LEU A 292 -10.64 18.10 11.78
C LEU A 292 -11.74 19.02 11.25
N ASP A 293 -11.35 20.22 10.85
CA ASP A 293 -12.23 21.13 10.11
C ASP A 293 -12.15 20.80 8.61
N ILE A 294 -12.93 19.81 8.19
CA ILE A 294 -13.01 19.35 6.79
C ILE A 294 -14.47 19.35 6.31
N PRO A 295 -14.72 19.67 5.00
CA PRO A 295 -16.06 19.73 4.44
C PRO A 295 -16.90 18.48 4.68
N LEU A 296 -16.28 17.30 4.64
CA LEU A 296 -16.95 16.02 4.84
C LEU A 296 -17.63 15.89 6.21
N LEU A 297 -17.07 16.50 7.27
CA LEU A 297 -17.59 16.42 8.64
C LEU A 297 -18.54 17.56 9.02
N LYS A 298 -18.65 18.58 8.18
CA LYS A 298 -19.46 19.75 8.47
C LYS A 298 -20.93 19.39 8.64
N ASP A 299 -21.56 19.86 9.71
CA ASP A 299 -22.96 19.61 10.06
C ASP A 299 -23.32 18.12 10.19
N LYS A 300 -22.35 17.26 10.52
CA LYS A 300 -22.54 15.84 10.78
C LYS A 300 -22.45 15.58 12.28
N GLY A 301 -23.48 14.99 12.84
CA GLY A 301 -23.57 14.67 14.25
C GLY A 301 -24.41 13.43 14.50
N PRO A 302 -24.50 12.96 15.77
CA PRO A 302 -25.30 11.81 16.11
C PRO A 302 -26.79 12.14 16.00
N LEU A 303 -27.59 11.25 15.42
CA LEU A 303 -29.04 11.41 15.31
C LEU A 303 -29.78 10.62 16.40
N GLY A 304 -30.66 11.32 17.12
CA GLY A 304 -31.46 10.69 18.16
C GLY A 304 -30.63 10.00 19.25
N GLY A 305 -29.42 10.49 19.53
CA GLY A 305 -28.52 9.90 20.52
C GLY A 305 -27.93 8.56 20.10
N LYS A 306 -27.79 8.29 18.80
CA LYS A 306 -27.20 7.05 18.25
C LYS A 306 -26.03 7.37 17.34
N SER A 307 -25.07 6.44 17.27
CA SER A 307 -24.03 6.47 16.23
C SER A 307 -24.68 6.55 14.85
N THR A 308 -24.12 7.37 13.97
CA THR A 308 -24.74 7.74 12.69
C THR A 308 -23.71 7.72 11.57
N ALA A 309 -24.06 7.10 10.44
CA ALA A 309 -23.28 7.16 9.22
C ALA A 309 -23.97 8.02 8.16
N TYR A 310 -23.20 8.88 7.50
CA TYR A 310 -23.61 9.72 6.40
C TYR A 310 -22.87 9.26 5.14
N ILE A 311 -23.63 8.78 4.15
CA ILE A 311 -23.08 8.31 2.88
C ILE A 311 -23.39 9.35 1.82
N CYS A 312 -22.34 9.98 1.30
CA CYS A 312 -22.47 11.00 0.27
C CYS A 312 -21.74 10.55 -1.01
N LYS A 313 -22.11 11.15 -2.12
CA LYS A 313 -21.44 11.00 -3.40
C LYS A 313 -21.53 12.29 -4.18
N ASN A 314 -20.41 12.81 -4.66
CA ASN A 314 -20.34 14.12 -5.34
C ASN A 314 -21.04 15.23 -4.52
N TYR A 315 -20.72 15.28 -3.21
CA TYR A 315 -21.28 16.25 -2.24
C TYR A 315 -22.80 16.13 -1.99
N ALA A 316 -23.47 15.14 -2.56
CA ALA A 316 -24.89 14.86 -2.29
C ALA A 316 -25.01 13.67 -1.33
N CYS A 317 -25.55 13.91 -0.13
CA CYS A 317 -25.73 12.89 0.90
C CYS A 317 -27.09 12.22 0.79
N ARG A 318 -27.12 10.91 1.03
CA ARG A 318 -28.35 10.14 1.27
C ARG A 318 -28.87 10.43 2.68
N GLU A 319 -30.04 9.88 3.01
CA GLU A 319 -30.55 9.95 4.39
C GLU A 319 -29.54 9.29 5.35
N PRO A 320 -29.21 9.95 6.48
CA PRO A 320 -28.31 9.39 7.47
C PRO A 320 -28.88 8.10 8.08
N VAL A 321 -28.00 7.16 8.41
CA VAL A 321 -28.39 5.84 8.92
C VAL A 321 -27.78 5.56 10.30
N THR A 322 -28.57 4.85 11.14
CA THR A 322 -28.20 4.52 12.51
C THR A 322 -28.27 3.01 12.79
N ASP A 323 -28.40 2.20 11.74
CA ASP A 323 -28.45 0.73 11.83
C ASP A 323 -27.67 0.06 10.70
N ASP A 324 -27.16 -1.13 11.00
CA ASP A 324 -26.25 -1.88 10.13
C ASP A 324 -26.90 -2.27 8.80
N LYS A 325 -28.17 -2.72 8.84
CA LYS A 325 -28.86 -3.23 7.64
C LYS A 325 -29.12 -2.14 6.62
N THR A 326 -29.60 -0.98 7.08
CA THR A 326 -29.85 0.18 6.19
C THR A 326 -28.51 0.69 5.63
N LEU A 327 -27.43 0.68 6.43
CA LEU A 327 -26.10 1.04 5.97
C LEU A 327 -25.60 0.08 4.88
N GLU A 328 -25.74 -1.23 5.08
CA GLU A 328 -25.38 -2.23 4.06
C GLU A 328 -26.10 -2.02 2.73
N ASP A 329 -27.39 -1.65 2.78
CA ASP A 329 -28.19 -1.39 1.58
C ASP A 329 -27.75 -0.10 0.86
N GLN A 330 -27.31 0.92 1.60
CA GLN A 330 -26.78 2.15 1.02
C GLN A 330 -25.37 1.99 0.41
N LEU A 331 -24.58 1.01 0.86
CA LEU A 331 -23.24 0.75 0.37
C LEU A 331 -23.20 -0.24 -0.84
N LYS A 332 -24.33 -0.71 -1.31
CA LYS A 332 -24.46 -1.49 -2.56
C LYS A 332 -24.39 -0.56 -3.77
#